data_f8b9e39d1f51d90c74aaaa10d77fc1f5
#
_entry.id   f8b9e39d1f51d90c74aaaa10d77fc1f5
#
_cell.length_a   1.000
_cell.length_b   1.000
_cell.length_c   1.000
_cell.angle_alpha   90.00
_cell.angle_beta   90.00
_cell.angle_gamma   90.00
#
_symmetry.space_group_name_H-M   'P 1'
#
loop_
_entity.id
_entity.type
_entity.pdbx_description
1 polymer ?
#
loop_
_entity_poly.entity_id
_entity_poly.type
_entity_poly.pdbx_seq_one_letter_code
_entity_poly.pdbx_strand_id
1 'polypeptide(L)'
;VRNGDFSEGLDNWASFAWQVELTDQPRGETSVTAIGRNPVLRFTREGLGHADVRVTQSINQDVSGYDSLRLSATLRIVTQSLGVCGVQGSECPLFVIINYIDDSGVSRVWQHGFFAQGAIDDNLTPGACISCAVVQRPHERVPLGQFFFYDADLIQELAVQGFLPPRYIESVTLVGSGHTFTTEVSDVALIVE
;
A
#
# COMPACT_ATOMS: atom_id res chain seq x y z
N VAL A 1 8.12 11.00 -4.70
CA VAL A 1 7.20 10.38 -5.68
C VAL A 1 6.94 11.38 -6.79
N ARG A 2 6.90 10.93 -8.06
CA ARG A 2 6.51 11.74 -9.22
C ARG A 2 5.07 11.41 -9.58
N ASN A 3 4.29 12.41 -10.06
CA ASN A 3 2.89 12.21 -10.44
C ASN A 3 2.08 11.42 -9.39
N GLY A 4 2.28 11.76 -8.10
CA GLY A 4 1.57 11.09 -7.01
C GLY A 4 0.12 11.56 -6.86
N ASP A 5 -0.25 12.66 -7.51
CA ASP A 5 -1.61 13.16 -7.67
C ASP A 5 -2.35 12.56 -8.87
N PHE A 6 -1.67 11.72 -9.67
CA PHE A 6 -2.18 11.06 -10.87
C PHE A 6 -2.74 11.99 -11.95
N SER A 7 -2.37 13.28 -11.94
CA SER A 7 -2.82 14.27 -12.92
C SER A 7 -2.36 13.98 -14.35
N GLU A 8 -1.27 13.21 -14.50
CA GLU A 8 -0.71 12.74 -15.75
C GLU A 8 -1.04 11.24 -16.01
N GLY A 9 -2.16 10.76 -15.49
CA GLY A 9 -2.52 9.35 -15.62
C GLY A 9 -1.56 8.45 -14.85
N LEU A 10 -1.08 7.37 -15.49
CA LEU A 10 -0.09 6.45 -14.90
C LEU A 10 1.36 6.76 -15.32
N ASP A 11 1.64 7.98 -15.81
CA ASP A 11 3.00 8.35 -16.13
C ASP A 11 3.90 8.22 -14.89
N ASN A 12 5.06 7.59 -15.07
CA ASN A 12 6.01 7.17 -14.04
C ASN A 12 5.58 5.99 -13.16
N TRP A 13 4.39 5.42 -13.36
CA TRP A 13 3.91 4.25 -12.64
C TRP A 13 3.77 3.05 -13.57
N ALA A 14 4.50 1.98 -13.30
CA ALA A 14 4.36 0.71 -14.01
C ALA A 14 3.20 -0.09 -13.41
N SER A 15 2.21 -0.45 -14.24
CA SER A 15 1.03 -1.23 -13.81
C SER A 15 1.13 -2.67 -14.29
N PHE A 16 0.82 -3.63 -13.41
CA PHE A 16 0.73 -5.05 -13.75
C PHE A 16 -0.11 -5.83 -12.73
N ALA A 17 -0.71 -6.95 -13.19
CA ALA A 17 -1.27 -7.96 -12.31
C ALA A 17 -0.17 -8.92 -11.92
N TRP A 18 0.06 -9.06 -10.61
CA TRP A 18 1.19 -9.87 -10.11
C TRP A 18 0.81 -11.33 -9.89
N GLN A 19 -0.31 -11.56 -9.24
CA GLN A 19 -0.73 -12.91 -8.85
C GLN A 19 -2.22 -13.07 -9.06
N VAL A 20 -2.61 -14.24 -9.55
CA VAL A 20 -4.02 -14.67 -9.64
C VAL A 20 -4.05 -16.12 -9.19
N GLU A 21 -4.76 -16.40 -8.09
CA GLU A 21 -4.87 -17.75 -7.53
C GLU A 21 -5.62 -18.69 -8.48
N LEU A 22 -6.72 -18.23 -9.05
CA LEU A 22 -7.54 -18.97 -9.99
C LEU A 22 -7.39 -18.38 -11.40
N THR A 23 -6.77 -19.12 -12.31
CA THR A 23 -6.36 -18.62 -13.64
C THR A 23 -7.53 -18.31 -14.57
N ASP A 24 -8.73 -18.82 -14.30
CA ASP A 24 -9.98 -18.55 -15.02
C ASP A 24 -10.73 -17.31 -14.49
N GLN A 25 -10.23 -16.70 -13.41
CA GLN A 25 -10.82 -15.51 -12.79
C GLN A 25 -10.16 -14.22 -13.28
N PRO A 26 -10.89 -13.09 -13.22
CA PRO A 26 -10.34 -11.78 -13.59
C PRO A 26 -9.07 -11.43 -12.79
N ARG A 27 -8.10 -10.83 -13.49
CA ARG A 27 -6.85 -10.37 -12.88
C ARG A 27 -7.02 -9.09 -12.06
N GLY A 28 -8.10 -8.35 -12.32
CA GLY A 28 -8.27 -7.01 -11.82
C GLY A 28 -7.59 -5.96 -12.72
N GLU A 29 -7.93 -4.71 -12.49
CA GLU A 29 -7.53 -3.59 -13.33
C GLU A 29 -7.08 -2.39 -12.50
N THR A 30 -6.19 -1.60 -13.12
CA THR A 30 -5.82 -0.26 -12.65
C THR A 30 -6.26 0.76 -13.69
N SER A 31 -6.80 1.87 -13.23
CA SER A 31 -7.16 3.00 -14.08
C SER A 31 -7.01 4.32 -13.32
N VAL A 32 -6.82 5.41 -14.04
CA VAL A 32 -6.98 6.74 -13.46
C VAL A 32 -8.34 7.27 -13.86
N THR A 33 -9.11 7.71 -12.86
CA THR A 33 -10.46 8.26 -13.02
C THR A 33 -10.55 9.58 -12.29
N ALA A 34 -11.66 10.30 -12.39
CA ALA A 34 -11.84 11.57 -11.70
C ALA A 34 -12.99 11.48 -10.69
N ILE A 35 -12.77 12.04 -9.49
CA ILE A 35 -13.80 12.30 -8.50
C ILE A 35 -13.96 13.82 -8.42
N GLY A 36 -15.05 14.32 -9.02
CA GLY A 36 -15.18 15.75 -9.26
C GLY A 36 -14.13 16.22 -10.25
N ARG A 37 -13.14 17.01 -9.78
CA ARG A 37 -12.01 17.49 -10.59
C ARG A 37 -10.68 16.83 -10.23
N ASN A 38 -10.67 15.99 -9.20
CA ASN A 38 -9.45 15.39 -8.69
C ASN A 38 -9.24 14.03 -9.34
N PRO A 39 -8.10 13.78 -10.02
CA PRO A 39 -7.74 12.47 -10.51
C PRO A 39 -7.46 11.54 -9.33
N VAL A 40 -7.82 10.27 -9.48
CA VAL A 40 -7.52 9.21 -8.52
C VAL A 40 -7.10 7.95 -9.26
N LEU A 41 -6.08 7.29 -8.76
CA LEU A 41 -5.76 5.93 -9.15
C LEU A 41 -6.82 5.00 -8.55
N ARG A 42 -7.43 4.15 -9.38
CA ARG A 42 -8.41 3.17 -8.97
C ARG A 42 -7.91 1.76 -9.26
N PHE A 43 -8.00 0.92 -8.24
CA PHE A 43 -7.86 -0.54 -8.35
C PHE A 43 -9.24 -1.17 -8.28
N THR A 44 -9.56 -2.06 -9.22
CA THR A 44 -10.82 -2.79 -9.23
C THR A 44 -10.59 -4.26 -9.53
N ARG A 45 -11.31 -5.08 -8.82
CA ARG A 45 -11.44 -6.50 -9.12
C ARG A 45 -12.80 -7.00 -8.68
N GLU A 46 -13.39 -7.90 -9.46
CA GLU A 46 -14.56 -8.68 -9.10
C GLU A 46 -14.30 -10.13 -9.52
N GLY A 47 -14.09 -11.03 -8.56
CA GLY A 47 -13.74 -12.41 -8.85
C GLY A 47 -13.68 -13.30 -7.62
N LEU A 48 -13.49 -14.58 -7.84
CA LEU A 48 -13.24 -15.59 -6.81
C LEU A 48 -11.73 -15.83 -6.70
N GLY A 49 -11.30 -16.35 -5.53
CA GLY A 49 -9.89 -16.56 -5.24
C GLY A 49 -9.12 -15.24 -5.13
N HIS A 50 -7.89 -15.33 -4.69
CA HIS A 50 -7.03 -14.16 -4.46
C HIS A 50 -6.38 -13.65 -5.73
N ALA A 51 -6.26 -12.33 -5.87
CA ALA A 51 -5.41 -11.69 -6.86
C ALA A 51 -4.84 -10.36 -6.36
N ASP A 52 -3.65 -10.04 -6.87
CA ASP A 52 -2.97 -8.76 -6.65
C ASP A 52 -2.90 -7.96 -7.95
N VAL A 53 -3.22 -6.68 -7.84
CA VAL A 53 -3.04 -5.68 -8.91
C VAL A 53 -2.17 -4.57 -8.38
N ARG A 54 -1.12 -4.18 -9.12
CA ARG A 54 -0.07 -3.28 -8.61
C ARG A 54 0.23 -2.14 -9.56
N VAL A 55 0.62 -1.01 -8.96
CA VAL A 55 1.41 0.01 -9.64
C VAL A 55 2.67 0.28 -8.83
N THR A 56 3.80 0.38 -9.52
CA THR A 56 5.11 0.59 -8.88
C THR A 56 5.81 1.78 -9.52
N GLN A 57 6.40 2.62 -8.70
CA GLN A 57 7.32 3.66 -9.12
C GLN A 57 8.71 3.40 -8.56
N SER A 58 9.72 3.36 -9.44
CA SER A 58 11.13 3.37 -9.02
C SER A 58 11.49 4.78 -8.56
N ILE A 59 11.98 4.88 -7.32
CA ILE A 59 12.39 6.15 -6.70
C ILE A 59 13.90 6.35 -6.87
N ASN A 60 14.69 5.34 -6.50
CA ASN A 60 16.15 5.32 -6.63
C ASN A 60 16.81 6.57 -6.04
N GLN A 61 16.46 6.91 -4.79
CA GLN A 61 16.92 8.12 -4.13
C GLN A 61 17.67 7.81 -2.83
N ASP A 62 18.84 8.41 -2.67
CA ASP A 62 19.55 8.46 -1.38
C ASP A 62 18.78 9.38 -0.43
N VAL A 63 18.48 8.86 0.75
CA VAL A 63 17.77 9.55 1.83
C VAL A 63 18.59 9.54 3.12
N SER A 64 19.88 9.22 3.02
CA SER A 64 20.79 9.26 4.17
C SER A 64 20.97 10.69 4.67
N GLY A 65 21.02 10.85 5.99
CA GLY A 65 21.26 12.15 6.63
C GLY A 65 20.05 13.06 6.79
N TYR A 66 18.84 12.56 6.46
CA TYR A 66 17.60 13.23 6.83
C TYR A 66 17.05 12.68 8.14
N ASP A 67 16.44 13.54 8.94
CA ASP A 67 15.89 13.19 10.25
C ASP A 67 14.45 12.65 10.16
N SER A 68 13.76 12.87 9.05
CA SER A 68 12.40 12.46 8.78
C SER A 68 12.23 11.94 7.34
N LEU A 69 11.42 10.89 7.18
CA LEU A 69 10.97 10.36 5.90
C LEU A 69 9.47 10.13 5.98
N ARG A 70 8.69 11.11 5.57
CA ARG A 70 7.23 11.08 5.67
C ARG A 70 6.59 10.49 4.43
N LEU A 71 5.84 9.40 4.61
CA LEU A 71 4.93 8.86 3.61
C LEU A 71 3.53 9.39 3.88
N SER A 72 2.92 10.03 2.90
CA SER A 72 1.51 10.43 2.96
C SER A 72 0.74 9.94 1.74
N ALA A 73 -0.55 9.64 1.95
CA ALA A 73 -1.48 9.27 0.88
C ALA A 73 -2.92 9.58 1.29
N THR A 74 -3.74 9.97 0.32
CA THR A 74 -5.19 10.03 0.49
C THR A 74 -5.79 8.80 -0.18
N LEU A 75 -6.56 8.01 0.56
CA LEU A 75 -7.12 6.76 0.07
C LEU A 75 -8.60 6.60 0.41
N ARG A 76 -9.32 5.77 -0.36
CA ARG A 76 -10.70 5.40 -0.10
C ARG A 76 -10.93 3.95 -0.50
N ILE A 77 -11.42 3.13 0.42
CA ILE A 77 -11.92 1.78 0.10
C ILE A 77 -13.40 1.89 -0.20
N VAL A 78 -13.78 1.66 -1.45
CA VAL A 78 -15.17 1.77 -1.93
C VAL A 78 -15.92 0.47 -1.68
N THR A 79 -15.28 -0.68 -1.99
CA THR A 79 -15.82 -2.03 -1.74
C THR A 79 -14.74 -2.96 -1.23
N GLN A 80 -15.14 -3.90 -0.40
CA GLN A 80 -14.32 -5.00 0.11
C GLN A 80 -15.23 -6.20 0.37
N SER A 81 -14.91 -7.39 -0.12
CA SER A 81 -15.77 -8.56 0.03
C SER A 81 -15.45 -9.41 1.25
N LEU A 82 -14.18 -9.56 1.59
CA LEU A 82 -13.75 -10.30 2.78
C LEU A 82 -13.20 -9.33 3.82
N GLY A 83 -13.64 -9.47 5.05
CA GLY A 83 -13.23 -8.60 6.14
C GLY A 83 -11.81 -8.87 6.64
N VAL A 84 -11.28 -7.92 7.41
CA VAL A 84 -9.94 -7.94 8.00
C VAL A 84 -8.85 -7.78 6.93
N CYS A 85 -7.58 -7.72 7.32
CA CYS A 85 -6.44 -7.60 6.43
C CYS A 85 -5.25 -8.34 7.05
N GLY A 86 -4.50 -9.07 6.24
CA GLY A 86 -3.25 -9.69 6.64
C GLY A 86 -3.33 -11.12 7.18
N VAL A 87 -4.51 -11.70 7.31
CA VAL A 87 -4.71 -13.08 7.74
C VAL A 87 -5.26 -13.96 6.63
N GLN A 88 -5.13 -15.27 6.76
CA GLN A 88 -5.71 -16.20 5.79
C GLN A 88 -7.23 -16.03 5.70
N GLY A 89 -7.75 -15.92 4.48
CA GLY A 89 -9.18 -15.72 4.23
C GLY A 89 -9.65 -14.27 4.40
N SER A 90 -8.73 -13.30 4.47
CA SER A 90 -9.01 -11.86 4.50
C SER A 90 -8.63 -11.18 3.19
N GLU A 91 -8.95 -9.89 3.08
CA GLU A 91 -8.54 -9.01 2.00
C GLU A 91 -7.85 -7.79 2.54
N CYS A 92 -6.82 -7.32 1.81
CA CYS A 92 -6.27 -5.99 2.01
C CYS A 92 -6.52 -5.18 0.73
N PRO A 93 -7.64 -4.47 0.61
CA PRO A 93 -7.97 -3.73 -0.60
C PRO A 93 -6.92 -2.72 -1.02
N LEU A 94 -6.03 -2.34 -0.11
CA LEU A 94 -4.85 -1.55 -0.40
C LEU A 94 -3.68 -1.94 0.49
N PHE A 95 -2.50 -2.13 -0.11
CA PHE A 95 -1.20 -2.05 0.54
C PHE A 95 -0.40 -0.89 -0.03
N VAL A 96 0.40 -0.26 0.84
CA VAL A 96 1.55 0.56 0.44
C VAL A 96 2.80 -0.20 0.82
N ILE A 97 3.71 -0.37 -0.14
CA ILE A 97 4.97 -1.09 0.03
C ILE A 97 6.12 -0.17 -0.33
N ILE A 98 7.10 -0.05 0.55
CA ILE A 98 8.35 0.67 0.32
C ILE A 98 9.49 -0.35 0.33
N ASN A 99 10.20 -0.48 -0.81
CA ASN A 99 11.44 -1.21 -0.84
C ASN A 99 12.60 -0.23 -0.58
N TYR A 100 13.47 -0.57 0.35
CA TYR A 100 14.57 0.29 0.76
C TYR A 100 15.81 -0.50 1.15
N ILE A 101 16.95 0.18 1.14
CA ILE A 101 18.21 -0.31 1.70
C ILE A 101 18.42 0.43 3.02
N ASP A 102 18.63 -0.30 4.11
CA ASP A 102 18.90 0.27 5.43
C ASP A 102 20.35 0.78 5.57
N ASP A 103 20.66 1.47 6.68
CA ASP A 103 21.99 2.02 6.95
C ASP A 103 23.10 0.96 7.01
N SER A 104 22.78 -0.31 7.24
CA SER A 104 23.73 -1.41 7.18
C SER A 104 23.96 -1.94 5.76
N GLY A 105 23.22 -1.44 4.77
CA GLY A 105 23.28 -1.87 3.37
C GLY A 105 22.43 -3.10 3.06
N VAL A 106 21.51 -3.48 3.93
CA VAL A 106 20.60 -4.61 3.73
C VAL A 106 19.30 -4.14 3.10
N SER A 107 18.87 -4.83 2.03
CA SER A 107 17.55 -4.59 1.41
C SER A 107 16.44 -5.03 2.35
N ARG A 108 15.44 -4.16 2.52
CA ARG A 108 14.29 -4.32 3.40
C ARG A 108 13.01 -3.94 2.69
N VAL A 109 11.90 -4.40 3.26
CA VAL A 109 10.54 -4.05 2.83
C VAL A 109 9.78 -3.52 4.02
N TRP A 110 9.23 -2.30 3.90
CA TRP A 110 8.18 -1.80 4.78
C TRP A 110 6.84 -1.97 4.05
N GLN A 111 5.82 -2.44 4.74
CA GLN A 111 4.50 -2.67 4.17
C GLN A 111 3.42 -2.30 5.17
N HIS A 112 2.40 -1.57 4.71
CA HIS A 112 1.22 -1.24 5.50
C HIS A 112 -0.05 -1.45 4.68
N GLY A 113 -1.01 -2.15 5.27
CA GLY A 113 -2.29 -2.49 4.64
C GLY A 113 -3.45 -1.67 5.21
N PHE A 114 -4.44 -1.42 4.37
CA PHE A 114 -5.67 -0.71 4.72
C PHE A 114 -6.87 -1.57 4.39
N PHE A 115 -7.86 -1.59 5.30
CA PHE A 115 -9.10 -2.34 5.14
C PHE A 115 -10.27 -1.58 5.76
N ALA A 116 -11.51 -1.88 5.33
CA ALA A 116 -12.69 -1.15 5.79
C ALA A 116 -13.71 -2.03 6.52
N GLN A 117 -13.69 -3.35 6.28
CA GLN A 117 -14.63 -4.31 6.86
C GLN A 117 -13.95 -5.31 7.78
N GLY A 118 -14.67 -5.82 8.76
CA GLY A 118 -14.18 -6.78 9.74
C GLY A 118 -13.75 -6.12 11.06
N ALA A 119 -13.52 -6.95 12.07
CA ALA A 119 -13.05 -6.49 13.36
C ALA A 119 -11.56 -6.14 13.29
N ILE A 120 -11.14 -5.13 14.04
CA ILE A 120 -9.75 -4.99 14.43
C ILE A 120 -9.57 -6.09 15.48
N ASP A 121 -8.81 -7.12 15.14
CA ASP A 121 -8.42 -8.11 16.13
C ASP A 121 -7.14 -7.63 16.81
N ASP A 122 -7.30 -6.96 17.94
CA ASP A 122 -6.18 -6.49 18.77
C ASP A 122 -5.33 -7.68 19.31
N ASN A 123 -5.83 -8.90 19.17
CA ASN A 123 -5.13 -10.12 19.54
C ASN A 123 -4.45 -10.83 18.35
N LEU A 124 -4.43 -10.23 17.16
CA LEU A 124 -3.59 -10.74 16.08
C LEU A 124 -2.14 -10.69 16.56
N THR A 125 -1.69 -11.82 17.10
CA THR A 125 -0.27 -11.99 17.39
C THR A 125 0.53 -11.79 16.11
N PRO A 126 1.72 -11.19 16.18
CA PRO A 126 2.56 -10.96 15.00
C PRO A 126 2.73 -12.21 14.10
N GLY A 127 2.63 -13.42 14.67
CA GLY A 127 2.69 -14.68 13.92
C GLY A 127 1.41 -15.04 13.14
N ALA A 128 0.29 -14.38 13.37
CA ALA A 128 -0.96 -14.65 12.64
C ALA A 128 -1.10 -13.82 11.36
N CYS A 129 -0.32 -12.76 11.20
CA CYS A 129 -0.33 -11.95 10.00
C CYS A 129 0.55 -12.57 8.92
N ILE A 130 -0.04 -13.15 7.89
CA ILE A 130 0.66 -13.82 6.80
C ILE A 130 1.17 -12.87 5.71
N SER A 131 0.58 -11.67 5.62
CA SER A 131 0.97 -10.65 4.64
C SER A 131 1.81 -9.52 5.24
N CYS A 132 2.09 -9.58 6.54
CA CYS A 132 2.93 -8.61 7.19
C CYS A 132 4.40 -8.90 6.88
N ALA A 133 5.11 -7.95 6.27
CA ALA A 133 6.56 -7.99 6.17
C ALA A 133 7.20 -7.86 7.56
N VAL A 134 8.50 -8.09 7.66
CA VAL A 134 9.25 -8.13 8.92
C VAL A 134 9.14 -6.82 9.72
N VAL A 135 8.88 -5.70 9.06
CA VAL A 135 8.67 -4.39 9.67
C VAL A 135 7.18 -4.10 9.68
N GLN A 136 6.53 -4.28 10.82
CA GLN A 136 5.08 -4.23 10.89
C GLN A 136 4.57 -3.12 11.78
N ARG A 137 3.68 -2.36 11.21
CA ARG A 137 2.57 -1.75 11.92
C ARG A 137 1.33 -2.63 11.74
N PRO A 138 0.42 -2.74 12.73
CA PRO A 138 -0.88 -3.35 12.51
C PRO A 138 -1.56 -2.70 11.31
N HIS A 139 -2.18 -3.50 10.45
CA HIS A 139 -2.92 -2.96 9.32
C HIS A 139 -4.06 -2.06 9.81
N GLU A 140 -4.35 -0.99 9.08
CA GLU A 140 -5.24 0.06 9.55
C GLU A 140 -6.66 -0.09 8.99
N ARG A 141 -7.64 -0.01 9.90
CA ARG A 141 -9.05 0.04 9.50
C ARG A 141 -9.46 1.47 9.21
N VAL A 142 -9.96 1.70 8.00
CA VAL A 142 -10.42 3.00 7.52
C VAL A 142 -11.95 3.00 7.29
N PRO A 143 -12.63 4.15 7.33
CA PRO A 143 -14.05 4.23 7.05
C PRO A 143 -14.38 3.82 5.61
N LEU A 144 -15.33 2.88 5.43
CA LEU A 144 -15.78 2.46 4.10
C LEU A 144 -16.41 3.63 3.33
N GLY A 145 -16.04 3.81 2.08
CA GLY A 145 -16.58 4.80 1.17
C GLY A 145 -16.17 6.25 1.45
N GLN A 146 -15.32 6.51 2.44
CA GLN A 146 -14.84 7.85 2.80
C GLN A 146 -13.36 7.98 2.51
N PHE A 147 -12.93 9.18 2.10
CA PHE A 147 -11.51 9.47 1.99
C PHE A 147 -10.86 9.52 3.37
N PHE A 148 -9.71 8.88 3.47
CA PHE A 148 -8.86 8.83 4.64
C PHE A 148 -7.49 9.35 4.27
N PHE A 149 -6.94 10.27 5.06
CA PHE A 149 -5.59 10.77 4.91
C PHE A 149 -4.66 9.98 5.83
N TYR A 150 -3.71 9.30 5.23
CA TYR A 150 -2.64 8.59 5.93
C TYR A 150 -1.37 9.43 5.92
N ASP A 151 -0.65 9.46 7.04
CA ASP A 151 0.61 10.15 7.20
C ASP A 151 1.47 9.45 8.25
N ALA A 152 2.67 9.04 7.88
CA ALA A 152 3.58 8.32 8.77
C ALA A 152 5.04 8.72 8.51
N ASP A 153 5.80 8.90 9.59
CA ASP A 153 7.25 9.03 9.53
C ASP A 153 7.89 7.64 9.60
N LEU A 154 8.41 7.18 8.48
CA LEU A 154 8.98 5.83 8.35
C LEU A 154 10.24 5.65 9.22
N ILE A 155 11.05 6.70 9.44
CA ILE A 155 12.23 6.62 10.29
C ILE A 155 11.81 6.35 11.73
N GLN A 156 10.79 7.07 12.22
CA GLN A 156 10.28 6.87 13.58
C GLN A 156 9.61 5.51 13.74
N GLU A 157 8.80 5.09 12.78
CA GLU A 157 8.14 3.78 12.83
C GLU A 157 9.13 2.61 12.85
N LEU A 158 10.18 2.69 12.05
CA LEU A 158 11.25 1.70 12.01
C LEU A 158 12.04 1.67 13.32
N ALA A 159 12.38 2.84 13.85
CA ALA A 159 13.14 2.97 15.10
C ALA A 159 12.38 2.37 16.29
N VAL A 160 11.08 2.60 16.41
CA VAL A 160 10.24 2.01 17.48
C VAL A 160 10.27 0.48 17.43
N GLN A 161 10.44 -0.12 16.27
CA GLN A 161 10.53 -1.56 16.07
C GLN A 161 11.97 -2.11 16.13
N GLY A 162 12.96 -1.25 16.37
CA GLY A 162 14.37 -1.64 16.45
C GLY A 162 15.05 -1.87 15.11
N PHE A 163 14.49 -1.34 14.01
CA PHE A 163 15.10 -1.38 12.70
C PHE A 163 15.93 -0.14 12.42
N LEU A 164 16.94 -0.30 11.56
CA LEU A 164 17.76 0.81 11.09
C LEU A 164 16.97 1.67 10.09
N PRO A 165 17.23 2.99 10.04
CA PRO A 165 16.57 3.87 9.10
C PRO A 165 16.95 3.55 7.65
N PRO A 166 16.10 3.93 6.70
CA PRO A 166 16.43 3.86 5.28
C PRO A 166 17.58 4.82 4.94
N ARG A 167 18.58 4.31 4.21
CA ARG A 167 19.58 5.15 3.54
C ARG A 167 19.27 5.39 2.07
N TYR A 168 18.51 4.49 1.45
CA TYR A 168 18.17 4.55 0.04
C TYR A 168 16.78 3.96 -0.20
N ILE A 169 15.92 4.70 -0.88
CA ILE A 169 14.60 4.23 -1.30
C ILE A 169 14.69 3.69 -2.73
N GLU A 170 14.37 2.44 -2.92
CA GLU A 170 14.36 1.78 -4.23
C GLU A 170 13.05 2.03 -4.97
N SER A 171 11.90 1.78 -4.31
CA SER A 171 10.59 1.92 -4.94
C SER A 171 9.46 2.13 -3.94
N VAL A 172 8.36 2.69 -4.47
CA VAL A 172 7.03 2.73 -3.84
C VAL A 172 6.09 1.89 -4.69
N THR A 173 5.33 1.00 -4.06
CA THR A 173 4.32 0.18 -4.72
C THR A 173 2.98 0.31 -4.00
N LEU A 174 1.92 0.49 -4.78
CA LEU A 174 0.53 0.41 -4.32
C LEU A 174 -0.05 -0.89 -4.84
N VAL A 175 -0.75 -1.65 -3.98
CA VAL A 175 -1.30 -2.96 -4.33
C VAL A 175 -2.75 -3.05 -3.90
N GLY A 176 -3.65 -3.33 -4.83
CA GLY A 176 -4.97 -3.85 -4.52
C GLY A 176 -4.89 -5.36 -4.39
N SER A 177 -5.32 -5.94 -3.27
CA SER A 177 -5.14 -7.35 -2.95
C SER A 177 -6.41 -7.95 -2.35
N GLY A 178 -6.94 -9.01 -2.97
CA GLY A 178 -8.15 -9.68 -2.50
C GLY A 178 -8.98 -10.37 -3.58
N HIS A 179 -10.25 -10.64 -3.26
CA HIS A 179 -11.21 -11.31 -4.15
C HIS A 179 -12.02 -10.29 -4.95
N THR A 180 -12.78 -9.45 -4.25
CA THR A 180 -13.61 -8.41 -4.86
C THR A 180 -13.44 -7.10 -4.09
N PHE A 181 -12.82 -6.12 -4.74
CA PHE A 181 -12.52 -4.84 -4.13
C PHE A 181 -12.53 -3.70 -5.13
N THR A 182 -12.78 -2.51 -4.62
CA THR A 182 -12.54 -1.25 -5.31
C THR A 182 -11.87 -0.29 -4.33
N THR A 183 -10.69 0.20 -4.70
CA THR A 183 -9.91 1.16 -3.90
C THR A 183 -9.46 2.31 -4.76
N GLU A 184 -9.44 3.49 -4.19
CA GLU A 184 -8.98 4.72 -4.83
C GLU A 184 -7.89 5.37 -4.00
N VAL A 185 -6.87 5.90 -4.67
CA VAL A 185 -5.72 6.55 -4.05
C VAL A 185 -5.40 7.85 -4.77
N SER A 186 -5.09 8.88 -4.01
CA SER A 186 -4.56 10.15 -4.53
C SER A 186 -3.47 10.70 -3.61
N ASP A 187 -2.76 11.71 -4.10
CA ASP A 187 -1.80 12.53 -3.33
C ASP A 187 -0.71 11.74 -2.62
N VAL A 188 -0.20 10.70 -3.27
CA VAL A 188 0.91 9.90 -2.72
C VAL A 188 2.18 10.72 -2.72
N ALA A 189 2.75 10.96 -1.56
CA ALA A 189 4.02 11.67 -1.41
C ALA A 189 4.99 10.93 -0.48
N LEU A 190 6.27 11.09 -0.76
CA LEU A 190 7.37 10.69 0.11
C LEU A 190 8.29 11.89 0.23
N ILE A 191 8.39 12.45 1.44
CA ILE A 191 9.04 13.72 1.74
C ILE A 191 10.14 13.47 2.76
N VAL A 192 11.31 14.04 2.51
CA VAL A 192 12.45 14.03 3.46
C VAL A 192 12.66 15.41 4.06
N GLU A 193 12.99 15.49 5.34
CA GLU A 193 13.29 16.71 6.08
C GLU A 193 14.53 16.55 6.97
#